data_c1196c0721439de8fc194ad33e122504
#
_entry.id   c1196c0721439de8fc194ad33e122504
#
_cell.length_a   1.000
_cell.length_b   1.000
_cell.length_c   1.000
_cell.angle_alpha   90.00
_cell.angle_beta   90.00
_cell.angle_gamma   90.00
#
_symmetry.space_group_name_H-M   'P 1'
#
loop_
_entity.id
_entity.type
_entity.pdbx_description
1 polymer ?
#
loop_
_entity_poly.entity_id
_entity_poly.type
_entity_poly.pdbx_seq_one_letter_code
_entity_poly.pdbx_strand_id
1 'polypeptide(L)'
;MSKALIPVITTRGLAAVFNAQNTGLSAEITHIALGDHGRTPSKNEVGLVNERMRIAIADGERIDDYQIHLTGLADGDTEFWVREIGFILKDGTMLAVWSDTDPLAYKSAEVPLLLAFDLVLAALPANSVNIIGTGANLSLAAWGEQLAAVAAANVDNMARHVELLFRVNDLEKG
;
A
#
# COMPACT_ATOMS: atom_id res chain seq x y z
N MET A 1 13.15 -4.17 -9.38
CA MET A 1 12.16 -3.86 -10.42
C MET A 1 10.81 -4.27 -9.86
N SER A 2 9.90 -3.32 -9.67
CA SER A 2 8.52 -3.64 -9.27
C SER A 2 7.84 -4.33 -10.46
N LYS A 3 7.25 -5.50 -10.22
CA LYS A 3 6.48 -6.22 -11.23
C LYS A 3 5.10 -5.55 -11.27
N ALA A 4 4.72 -5.02 -12.42
CA ALA A 4 3.37 -4.46 -12.60
C ALA A 4 2.33 -5.54 -12.32
N LEU A 5 1.32 -5.23 -11.52
CA LEU A 5 0.20 -6.11 -11.27
C LEU A 5 -0.82 -5.98 -12.40
N ILE A 6 -1.16 -7.11 -13.00
CA ILE A 6 -2.23 -7.18 -14.00
C ILE A 6 -3.41 -7.89 -13.32
N PRO A 7 -4.33 -7.16 -12.70
CA PRO A 7 -5.47 -7.75 -12.04
C PRO A 7 -6.56 -8.14 -13.04
N VAL A 8 -7.42 -9.04 -12.63
CA VAL A 8 -8.63 -9.38 -13.35
C VAL A 8 -9.74 -8.42 -12.93
N ILE A 9 -10.27 -7.65 -13.88
CA ILE A 9 -11.43 -6.77 -13.63
C ILE A 9 -12.67 -7.64 -13.44
N THR A 10 -13.40 -7.42 -12.35
CA THR A 10 -14.60 -8.20 -12.07
C THR A 10 -15.78 -7.74 -12.91
N THR A 11 -16.71 -8.65 -13.19
CA THR A 11 -17.94 -8.31 -13.93
C THR A 11 -18.77 -7.26 -13.19
N ARG A 12 -18.82 -7.33 -11.86
CA ARG A 12 -19.52 -6.33 -11.02
C ARG A 12 -18.81 -5.00 -11.01
N GLY A 13 -17.48 -5.00 -10.92
CA GLY A 13 -16.68 -3.78 -10.99
C GLY A 13 -16.83 -3.08 -12.32
N LEU A 14 -16.80 -3.84 -13.42
CA LEU A 14 -17.04 -3.29 -14.75
C LEU A 14 -18.41 -2.63 -14.87
N ALA A 15 -19.46 -3.31 -14.38
CA ALA A 15 -20.81 -2.77 -14.36
C ALA A 15 -20.93 -1.49 -13.51
N ALA A 16 -20.26 -1.43 -12.35
CA ALA A 16 -20.23 -0.24 -11.50
C ALA A 16 -19.58 0.96 -12.20
N VAL A 17 -18.46 0.73 -12.92
CA VAL A 17 -17.80 1.78 -13.72
C VAL A 17 -18.72 2.31 -14.82
N PHE A 18 -19.38 1.45 -15.57
CA PHE A 18 -20.32 1.88 -16.62
C PHE A 18 -21.54 2.61 -16.06
N ASN A 19 -22.08 2.18 -14.91
CA ASN A 19 -23.19 2.86 -14.27
C ASN A 19 -22.76 4.25 -13.79
N ALA A 20 -21.58 4.40 -13.20
CA ALA A 20 -21.05 5.69 -12.81
C ALA A 20 -20.88 6.62 -14.02
N GLN A 21 -20.31 6.14 -15.12
CA GLN A 21 -20.16 6.93 -16.35
C GLN A 21 -21.51 7.37 -16.94
N ASN A 22 -22.52 6.50 -16.94
CA ASN A 22 -23.86 6.84 -17.44
C ASN A 22 -24.53 7.93 -16.61
N THR A 23 -24.15 8.10 -15.34
CA THR A 23 -24.64 9.18 -14.46
C THR A 23 -23.73 10.41 -14.47
N GLY A 24 -22.69 10.45 -15.31
CA GLY A 24 -21.71 11.53 -15.36
C GLY A 24 -20.71 11.54 -14.18
N LEU A 25 -20.63 10.43 -13.45
CA LEU A 25 -19.70 10.24 -12.32
C LEU A 25 -18.57 9.31 -12.72
N SER A 26 -17.47 9.37 -12.01
CA SER A 26 -16.37 8.38 -12.09
C SER A 26 -16.53 7.35 -10.98
N ALA A 27 -16.16 6.10 -11.23
CA ALA A 27 -16.04 5.11 -10.18
C ALA A 27 -14.83 5.44 -9.29
N GLU A 28 -15.04 5.49 -7.98
CA GLU A 28 -14.01 5.89 -7.01
C GLU A 28 -13.41 4.66 -6.33
N ILE A 29 -12.11 4.39 -6.54
CA ILE A 29 -11.35 3.38 -5.77
C ILE A 29 -10.92 4.03 -4.46
N THR A 30 -11.28 3.42 -3.34
CA THR A 30 -11.04 3.97 -2.00
C THR A 30 -10.20 3.07 -1.10
N HIS A 31 -10.23 1.74 -1.32
CA HIS A 31 -9.57 0.78 -0.45
C HIS A 31 -8.85 -0.30 -1.25
N ILE A 32 -7.83 -0.86 -0.61
CA ILE A 32 -7.14 -2.08 -1.02
C ILE A 32 -7.46 -3.14 0.03
N ALA A 33 -8.01 -4.26 -0.40
CA ALA A 33 -8.21 -5.45 0.44
C ALA A 33 -7.05 -6.42 0.23
N LEU A 34 -6.55 -7.00 1.29
CA LEU A 34 -5.44 -7.96 1.30
C LEU A 34 -5.90 -9.28 1.90
N GLY A 35 -5.50 -10.38 1.29
CA GLY A 35 -5.82 -11.71 1.77
C GLY A 35 -4.68 -12.71 1.55
N ASP A 36 -4.83 -13.89 2.13
CA ASP A 36 -3.80 -14.93 2.17
C ASP A 36 -4.12 -16.18 1.34
N HIS A 37 -5.26 -16.19 0.62
CA HIS A 37 -5.66 -17.31 -0.21
C HIS A 37 -5.14 -17.15 -1.66
N GLY A 38 -4.15 -17.97 -2.02
CA GLY A 38 -3.57 -17.98 -3.37
C GLY A 38 -4.38 -18.83 -4.35
N ARG A 39 -4.71 -18.25 -5.51
CA ARG A 39 -5.44 -18.92 -6.60
C ARG A 39 -5.25 -18.20 -7.94
N THR A 40 -5.78 -18.77 -8.99
CA THR A 40 -6.02 -18.04 -10.24
C THR A 40 -7.33 -17.25 -10.12
N PRO A 41 -7.31 -15.91 -10.22
CA PRO A 41 -8.51 -15.10 -10.02
C PRO A 41 -9.48 -15.22 -11.20
N SER A 42 -10.78 -15.04 -10.90
CA SER A 42 -11.88 -15.08 -11.88
C SER A 42 -12.62 -13.73 -11.92
N LYS A 43 -13.09 -13.35 -13.13
CA LYS A 43 -13.93 -12.17 -13.31
C LYS A 43 -15.28 -12.20 -12.59
N ASN A 44 -15.73 -13.37 -12.15
CA ASN A 44 -17.01 -13.53 -11.45
C ASN A 44 -16.90 -13.38 -9.93
N GLU A 45 -15.72 -13.09 -9.42
CA GLU A 45 -15.51 -12.89 -7.98
C GLU A 45 -16.17 -11.60 -7.49
N VAL A 46 -16.66 -11.67 -6.26
CA VAL A 46 -17.38 -10.56 -5.60
C VAL A 46 -16.63 -10.02 -4.39
N GLY A 47 -15.59 -10.70 -3.97
CA GLY A 47 -14.72 -10.36 -2.85
C GLY A 47 -13.52 -11.32 -2.81
N LEU A 48 -12.57 -11.07 -1.92
CA LEU A 48 -11.47 -11.98 -1.64
C LEU A 48 -12.00 -13.27 -0.99
N VAL A 49 -11.29 -14.37 -1.17
CA VAL A 49 -11.67 -15.65 -0.53
C VAL A 49 -11.40 -15.61 0.96
N ASN A 50 -10.25 -15.05 1.37
CA ASN A 50 -9.92 -14.88 2.77
C ASN A 50 -9.30 -13.50 3.02
N GLU A 51 -10.17 -12.48 3.08
CA GLU A 51 -9.75 -11.12 3.40
C GLU A 51 -9.22 -11.06 4.84
N ARG A 52 -7.98 -10.65 4.98
CA ARG A 52 -7.29 -10.50 6.28
C ARG A 52 -7.25 -9.06 6.74
N MET A 53 -7.17 -8.13 5.81
CA MET A 53 -7.04 -6.72 6.10
C MET A 53 -7.62 -5.88 4.95
N ARG A 54 -8.19 -4.73 5.30
CA ARG A 54 -8.61 -3.71 4.34
C ARG A 54 -8.03 -2.37 4.75
N ILE A 55 -7.33 -1.73 3.83
CA ILE A 55 -6.64 -0.46 4.06
C ILE A 55 -7.20 0.61 3.12
N ALA A 56 -7.24 1.84 3.60
CA ALA A 56 -7.53 2.98 2.74
C ALA A 56 -6.34 3.25 1.82
N ILE A 57 -6.61 3.70 0.61
CA ILE A 57 -5.58 4.22 -0.28
C ILE A 57 -5.01 5.49 0.34
N ALA A 58 -3.69 5.59 0.43
CA ALA A 58 -3.03 6.77 0.93
C ALA A 58 -2.91 7.83 -0.16
N ASP A 59 -2.45 7.42 -1.33
CA ASP A 59 -2.30 8.28 -2.50
C ASP A 59 -2.48 7.47 -3.78
N GLY A 60 -2.80 8.16 -4.87
CA GLY A 60 -2.94 7.52 -6.17
C GLY A 60 -2.79 8.51 -7.31
N GLU A 61 -2.06 8.10 -8.33
CA GLU A 61 -1.74 8.91 -9.50
C GLU A 61 -2.01 8.13 -10.79
N ARG A 62 -2.52 8.83 -11.79
CA ARG A 62 -2.63 8.28 -13.13
C ARG A 62 -1.29 8.42 -13.84
N ILE A 63 -0.71 7.30 -14.27
CA ILE A 63 0.57 7.27 -14.99
C ILE A 63 0.34 7.46 -16.49
N ASP A 64 -0.62 6.72 -17.05
CA ASP A 64 -1.00 6.80 -18.46
C ASP A 64 -2.51 6.51 -18.67
N ASP A 65 -2.91 6.29 -19.92
CA ASP A 65 -4.32 6.08 -20.29
C ASP A 65 -4.90 4.75 -19.74
N TYR A 66 -4.06 3.80 -19.33
CA TYR A 66 -4.47 2.47 -18.85
C TYR A 66 -3.79 2.06 -17.56
N GLN A 67 -2.97 2.93 -16.98
CA GLN A 67 -2.18 2.61 -15.80
C GLN A 67 -2.36 3.66 -14.71
N ILE A 68 -2.59 3.18 -13.50
CA ILE A 68 -2.67 4.00 -12.29
C ILE A 68 -1.68 3.48 -11.25
N HIS A 69 -1.05 4.40 -10.54
CA HIS A 69 -0.22 4.12 -9.38
C HIS A 69 -1.07 4.27 -8.11
N LEU A 70 -0.96 3.32 -7.19
CA LEU A 70 -1.68 3.35 -5.92
C LEU A 70 -0.70 3.04 -4.79
N THR A 71 -0.81 3.79 -3.70
CA THR A 71 -0.06 3.52 -2.48
C THR A 71 -1.00 3.31 -1.31
N GLY A 72 -0.58 2.45 -0.40
CA GLY A 72 -1.30 2.17 0.85
C GLY A 72 -0.37 1.64 1.92
N LEU A 73 -0.71 1.83 3.17
CA LEU A 73 0.04 1.33 4.32
C LEU A 73 -0.79 0.28 5.05
N ALA A 74 -0.31 -0.95 5.04
CA ALA A 74 -0.88 -2.02 5.84
C ALA A 74 -0.19 -2.04 7.20
N ASP A 75 -0.84 -1.45 8.20
CA ASP A 75 -0.41 -1.38 9.59
C ASP A 75 -1.28 -2.26 10.48
N GLY A 76 -0.84 -2.52 11.72
CA GLY A 76 -1.56 -3.32 12.72
C GLY A 76 -0.96 -4.71 12.93
N ASP A 77 -1.51 -5.42 13.91
CA ASP A 77 -0.92 -6.62 14.53
C ASP A 77 -1.17 -7.93 13.75
N THR A 78 -1.88 -7.86 12.62
CA THR A 78 -2.21 -9.05 11.83
C THR A 78 -1.04 -9.49 10.97
N GLU A 79 -0.63 -10.74 11.10
CA GLU A 79 0.47 -11.34 10.31
C GLU A 79 -0.08 -12.31 9.28
N PHE A 80 0.36 -12.18 8.02
CA PHE A 80 0.01 -13.12 6.96
C PHE A 80 0.84 -12.92 5.69
N TRP A 81 0.87 -13.95 4.85
CA TRP A 81 1.42 -13.85 3.51
C TRP A 81 0.36 -13.30 2.55
N VAL A 82 0.63 -12.18 1.93
CA VAL A 82 -0.28 -11.59 0.92
C VAL A 82 -0.23 -12.44 -0.35
N ARG A 83 -1.36 -13.04 -0.71
CA ARG A 83 -1.54 -13.85 -1.92
C ARG A 83 -2.72 -13.40 -2.78
N GLU A 84 -3.57 -12.54 -2.24
CA GLU A 84 -4.66 -11.94 -2.99
C GLU A 84 -4.83 -10.47 -2.62
N ILE A 85 -5.18 -9.66 -3.63
CA ILE A 85 -5.38 -8.23 -3.50
C ILE A 85 -6.66 -7.88 -4.24
N GLY A 86 -7.55 -7.14 -3.57
CA GLY A 86 -8.78 -6.59 -4.13
C GLY A 86 -8.74 -5.07 -4.15
N PHE A 87 -9.17 -4.47 -5.25
CA PHE A 87 -9.34 -3.02 -5.35
C PHE A 87 -10.80 -2.69 -5.21
N ILE A 88 -11.14 -1.94 -4.16
CA ILE A 88 -12.51 -1.76 -3.70
C ILE A 88 -12.99 -0.34 -4.00
N LEU A 89 -14.15 -0.25 -4.64
CA LEU A 89 -14.83 1.00 -4.90
C LEU A 89 -15.50 1.55 -3.63
N LYS A 90 -15.88 2.80 -3.67
CA LYS A 90 -16.55 3.51 -2.56
C LYS A 90 -17.86 2.86 -2.11
N ASP A 91 -18.58 2.22 -3.00
CA ASP A 91 -19.80 1.47 -2.70
C ASP A 91 -19.55 0.07 -2.13
N GLY A 92 -18.30 -0.32 -1.97
CA GLY A 92 -17.87 -1.65 -1.49
C GLY A 92 -17.73 -2.70 -2.60
N THR A 93 -18.02 -2.36 -3.85
CA THR A 93 -17.86 -3.29 -4.98
C THR A 93 -16.37 -3.54 -5.25
N MET A 94 -15.98 -4.80 -5.43
CA MET A 94 -14.63 -5.15 -5.85
C MET A 94 -14.48 -4.91 -7.36
N LEU A 95 -13.69 -3.88 -7.72
CA LEU A 95 -13.41 -3.50 -9.10
C LEU A 95 -12.54 -4.55 -9.79
N ALA A 96 -11.46 -4.92 -9.14
CA ALA A 96 -10.48 -5.81 -9.71
C ALA A 96 -9.86 -6.67 -8.60
N VAL A 97 -9.37 -7.84 -8.98
CA VAL A 97 -8.71 -8.80 -8.09
C VAL A 97 -7.43 -9.32 -8.74
N TRP A 98 -6.37 -9.35 -7.95
CA TRP A 98 -5.15 -10.07 -8.26
C TRP A 98 -4.96 -11.20 -7.25
N SER A 99 -4.52 -12.36 -7.69
CA SER A 99 -4.13 -13.45 -6.81
C SER A 99 -3.09 -14.35 -7.49
N ASP A 100 -2.21 -14.93 -6.68
CA ASP A 100 -1.22 -15.91 -7.11
C ASP A 100 -1.03 -16.96 -6.01
N THR A 101 -0.60 -18.16 -6.38
CA THR A 101 -0.19 -19.21 -5.46
C THR A 101 1.07 -18.85 -4.70
N ASP A 102 1.97 -18.11 -5.35
CA ASP A 102 3.16 -17.57 -4.71
C ASP A 102 2.83 -16.28 -3.95
N PRO A 103 3.37 -16.11 -2.73
CA PRO A 103 3.12 -14.92 -1.97
C PRO A 103 3.80 -13.70 -2.59
N LEU A 104 3.10 -12.56 -2.61
CA LEU A 104 3.64 -11.29 -3.05
C LEU A 104 4.55 -10.66 -1.99
N ALA A 105 4.11 -10.67 -0.74
CA ALA A 105 4.80 -10.05 0.40
C ALA A 105 4.35 -10.69 1.71
N TYR A 106 5.11 -10.46 2.77
CA TYR A 106 4.73 -10.81 4.14
C TYR A 106 4.35 -9.54 4.91
N LYS A 107 3.15 -9.52 5.49
CA LYS A 107 2.72 -8.51 6.45
C LYS A 107 3.10 -8.98 7.85
N SER A 108 3.99 -8.24 8.50
CA SER A 108 4.41 -8.46 9.88
C SER A 108 3.53 -7.67 10.86
N ALA A 109 3.42 -8.13 12.10
CA ALA A 109 2.78 -7.38 13.19
C ALA A 109 3.60 -6.14 13.60
N GLU A 110 4.92 -6.27 13.59
CA GLU A 110 5.81 -5.24 14.13
C GLU A 110 6.20 -4.16 13.10
N VAL A 111 6.12 -4.49 11.81
CA VAL A 111 6.56 -3.58 10.74
C VAL A 111 5.41 -3.34 9.76
N PRO A 112 4.98 -2.08 9.60
CA PRO A 112 4.00 -1.73 8.59
C PRO A 112 4.49 -2.10 7.19
N LEU A 113 3.61 -2.68 6.37
CA LEU A 113 3.90 -3.00 4.98
C LEU A 113 3.46 -1.85 4.08
N LEU A 114 4.43 -1.15 3.50
CA LEU A 114 4.17 -0.16 2.46
C LEU A 114 3.88 -0.88 1.15
N LEU A 115 2.71 -0.63 0.60
CA LEU A 115 2.26 -1.15 -0.67
C LEU A 115 2.29 -0.05 -1.72
N ALA A 116 2.93 -0.33 -2.84
CA ALA A 116 2.96 0.55 -4.00
C ALA A 116 2.73 -0.32 -5.24
N PHE A 117 1.64 -0.08 -5.95
CA PHE A 117 1.23 -0.88 -7.09
C PHE A 117 1.03 -0.03 -8.33
N ASP A 118 1.57 -0.51 -9.43
CA ASP A 118 1.22 -0.06 -10.76
C ASP A 118 0.14 -0.98 -11.30
N LEU A 119 -1.09 -0.49 -11.31
CA LEU A 119 -2.27 -1.23 -11.70
C LEU A 119 -2.56 -0.99 -13.17
N VAL A 120 -2.47 -2.02 -13.98
CA VAL A 120 -2.81 -1.97 -15.41
C VAL A 120 -4.28 -2.32 -15.58
N LEU A 121 -5.08 -1.36 -16.01
CA LEU A 121 -6.51 -1.50 -16.28
C LEU A 121 -6.75 -1.89 -17.75
N ALA A 122 -6.26 -3.06 -18.17
CA ALA A 122 -6.21 -3.48 -19.57
C ALA A 122 -7.57 -3.41 -20.33
N ALA A 123 -8.70 -3.36 -19.63
CA ALA A 123 -10.04 -3.30 -20.23
C ALA A 123 -10.79 -1.98 -19.95
N LEU A 124 -10.21 -1.05 -19.18
CA LEU A 124 -10.82 0.21 -18.80
C LEU A 124 -9.83 1.35 -18.98
N PRO A 125 -10.21 2.45 -19.64
CA PRO A 125 -9.41 3.66 -19.63
C PRO A 125 -9.23 4.19 -18.19
N ALA A 126 -8.04 4.65 -17.84
CA ALA A 126 -7.74 5.15 -16.49
C ALA A 126 -8.60 6.36 -16.09
N ASN A 127 -9.12 7.12 -17.07
CA ASN A 127 -10.04 8.23 -16.84
C ASN A 127 -11.47 7.81 -16.44
N SER A 128 -11.80 6.51 -16.57
CA SER A 128 -13.10 5.98 -16.13
C SER A 128 -13.17 5.70 -14.64
N VAL A 129 -12.01 5.75 -13.98
CA VAL A 129 -11.86 5.48 -12.56
C VAL A 129 -11.17 6.66 -11.89
N ASN A 130 -11.65 7.06 -10.73
CA ASN A 130 -11.02 8.06 -9.88
C ASN A 130 -10.44 7.40 -8.63
N ILE A 131 -9.35 7.94 -8.11
CA ILE A 131 -8.69 7.44 -6.92
C ILE A 131 -8.95 8.42 -5.79
N ILE A 132 -9.49 7.93 -4.69
CA ILE A 132 -9.67 8.69 -3.47
C ILE A 132 -8.68 8.20 -2.44
N GLY A 133 -7.60 8.94 -2.28
CA GLY A 133 -6.59 8.72 -1.27
C GLY A 133 -6.81 9.59 -0.04
N THR A 134 -6.21 9.21 1.07
CA THR A 134 -6.20 10.00 2.32
C THR A 134 -5.27 11.22 2.22
N GLY A 135 -4.46 11.30 1.15
CA GLY A 135 -3.45 12.35 0.96
C GLY A 135 -2.23 12.19 1.87
N ALA A 136 -2.07 11.02 2.50
CA ALA A 136 -0.91 10.76 3.34
C ALA A 136 0.33 10.54 2.46
N ASN A 137 1.33 11.42 2.62
CA ASN A 137 2.64 11.21 2.01
C ASN A 137 3.41 10.14 2.79
N LEU A 138 3.17 8.86 2.45
CA LEU A 138 3.76 7.72 3.14
C LEU A 138 5.29 7.68 3.05
N SER A 139 5.86 8.19 1.96
CA SER A 139 7.30 8.29 1.83
C SER A 139 7.88 9.24 2.89
N LEU A 140 7.27 10.41 3.08
CA LEU A 140 7.72 11.39 4.07
C LEU A 140 7.50 10.89 5.50
N ALA A 141 6.38 10.22 5.79
CA ALA A 141 6.09 9.67 7.10
C ALA A 141 7.09 8.54 7.46
N ALA A 142 7.31 7.58 6.57
CA ALA A 142 8.25 6.48 6.78
C ALA A 142 9.71 6.97 6.93
N TRP A 143 10.14 7.95 6.12
CA TRP A 143 11.48 8.53 6.23
C TRP A 143 11.62 9.46 7.43
N GLY A 144 10.56 10.16 7.82
CA GLY A 144 10.55 11.09 8.95
C GLY A 144 10.85 10.39 10.27
N GLU A 145 10.24 9.26 10.55
CA GLU A 145 10.50 8.46 11.75
C GLU A 145 11.92 7.88 11.78
N GLN A 146 12.39 7.35 10.64
CA GLN A 146 13.76 6.85 10.55
C GLN A 146 14.80 7.96 10.70
N LEU A 147 14.55 9.14 10.12
CA LEU A 147 15.43 10.29 10.26
C LEU A 147 15.47 10.79 11.70
N ALA A 148 14.34 10.83 12.39
CA ALA A 148 14.25 11.20 13.80
C ALA A 148 15.01 10.20 14.70
N ALA A 149 14.88 8.89 14.45
CA ALA A 149 15.61 7.86 15.17
C ALA A 149 17.13 7.96 14.98
N VAL A 150 17.58 8.19 13.74
CA VAL A 150 19.02 8.40 13.42
C VAL A 150 19.53 9.69 14.08
N ALA A 151 18.76 10.78 14.06
CA ALA A 151 19.15 12.03 14.71
C ALA A 151 19.27 11.84 16.23
N ALA A 152 18.34 11.15 16.87
CA ALA A 152 18.41 10.84 18.31
C ALA A 152 19.63 9.98 18.65
N ALA A 153 19.90 8.94 17.87
CA ALA A 153 21.09 8.09 18.06
C ALA A 153 22.41 8.87 17.88
N ASN A 154 22.47 9.85 16.96
CA ASN A 154 23.62 10.70 16.79
C ASN A 154 23.82 11.63 17.99
N VAL A 155 22.76 12.21 18.55
CA VAL A 155 22.84 13.05 19.76
C VAL A 155 23.35 12.23 20.95
N ASP A 156 22.86 11.01 21.15
CA ASP A 156 23.33 10.10 22.19
C ASP A 156 24.81 9.73 22.02
N ASN A 157 25.25 9.47 20.80
CA ASN A 157 26.62 9.16 20.50
C ASN A 157 27.54 10.37 20.77
N MET A 158 27.09 11.58 20.40
CA MET A 158 27.83 12.82 20.72
C MET A 158 27.94 13.04 22.23
N ALA A 159 26.87 12.83 23.00
CA ALA A 159 26.90 12.94 24.45
C ALA A 159 27.89 11.96 25.09
N ARG A 160 27.88 10.70 24.65
CA ARG A 160 28.85 9.68 25.11
C ARG A 160 30.30 10.02 24.75
N HIS A 161 30.52 10.61 23.55
CA HIS A 161 31.85 11.05 23.13
C HIS A 161 32.39 12.18 24.01
N VAL A 162 31.54 13.13 24.34
CA VAL A 162 31.90 14.25 25.25
C VAL A 162 32.22 13.71 26.66
N GLU A 163 31.41 12.80 27.18
CA GLU A 163 31.66 12.15 28.48
C GLU A 163 32.99 11.38 28.50
N LEU A 164 33.28 10.63 27.44
CA LEU A 164 34.55 9.93 27.31
C LEU A 164 35.76 10.89 27.26
N LEU A 165 35.65 12.01 26.55
CA LEU A 165 36.68 13.04 26.48
C LEU A 165 36.96 13.63 27.87
N PHE A 166 35.94 13.91 28.67
CA PHE A 166 36.13 14.40 30.05
C PHE A 166 36.82 13.35 30.92
N ARG A 167 36.42 12.07 30.83
CA ARG A 167 37.04 10.97 31.59
C ARG A 167 38.52 10.79 31.21
N VAL A 168 38.86 10.84 29.94
CA VAL A 168 40.25 10.76 29.46
C VAL A 168 41.07 11.93 29.98
N ASN A 169 40.53 13.15 29.89
CA ASN A 169 41.22 14.36 30.35
C ASN A 169 41.44 14.36 31.89
N ASP A 170 40.53 13.78 32.66
CA ASP A 170 40.70 13.62 34.12
C ASP A 170 41.75 12.56 34.45
N LEU A 171 41.86 11.49 33.65
CA LEU A 171 42.88 10.47 33.84
C LEU A 171 44.29 10.94 33.44
N GLU A 172 44.41 11.91 32.53
CA GLU A 172 45.69 12.47 32.13
C GLU A 172 46.22 13.52 33.14
N LYS A 173 45.39 14.03 34.04
CA LYS A 173 45.77 15.05 35.04
C LYS A 173 46.03 14.46 36.42
N GLY A 174 45.78 13.19 36.68
CA GLY A 174 46.04 12.50 37.91
C GLY A 174 47.29 11.68 37.86
#